data_9c899d400f4f5b87f4d41f2ad2b7e76f
#
_entry.id   9c899d400f4f5b87f4d41f2ad2b7e76f
#
_cell.length_a   1.000
_cell.length_b   1.000
_cell.length_c   1.000
_cell.angle_alpha   90.00
_cell.angle_beta   90.00
_cell.angle_gamma   90.00
#
_symmetry.space_group_name_H-M   'P 1'
#
loop_
_entity.id
_entity.type
_entity.pdbx_description
1 polymer ?
#
loop_
_entity_poly.entity_id
_entity_poly.type
_entity_poly.pdbx_seq_one_letter_code
_entity_poly.pdbx_strand_id
1 'polypeptide(L)'
;FGLPEVKLGLIPGFGGTYRMPKRIGLPSALDLILTGKMVKGYKAKKLGLADETYPKENLLKMAPSFFTKSKKKESLKDQLGHFAADNFLSKKIIFQKARENVLSKTKGFYQAPLKILDVMEAGMMKSRNSYLSSESQAFGELCVGEQSKNLRHIFFMVEEAKKYPGPAASGESIKLKRGAVLGAGTMGGGIAWLMADNNMAPLMKDLNPDGLVLGL
;
A
#
# COMPACT_ATOMS: atom_id res chain seq x y z
N PHE A 1 -5.76 6.59 -4.31
CA PHE A 1 -4.49 7.24 -4.63
C PHE A 1 -3.37 6.51 -3.88
N GLY A 2 -2.23 6.28 -4.53
CA GLY A 2 -1.06 5.62 -3.93
C GLY A 2 -0.05 5.23 -4.98
N LEU A 3 1.09 4.74 -4.52
CA LEU A 3 2.19 4.23 -5.34
C LEU A 3 2.48 2.79 -4.89
N PRO A 4 1.78 1.78 -5.45
CA PRO A 4 1.85 0.40 -4.98
C PRO A 4 3.06 -0.38 -5.54
N GLU A 5 3.96 0.23 -6.29
CA GLU A 5 5.06 -0.41 -7.02
C GLU A 5 5.95 -1.25 -6.09
N VAL A 6 6.13 -0.81 -4.85
CA VAL A 6 6.93 -1.55 -3.85
C VAL A 6 6.39 -2.96 -3.58
N LYS A 7 5.09 -3.20 -3.74
CA LYS A 7 4.48 -4.53 -3.60
C LYS A 7 4.89 -5.49 -4.71
N LEU A 8 5.34 -4.95 -5.82
CA LEU A 8 5.90 -5.71 -6.94
C LEU A 8 7.44 -5.73 -6.92
N GLY A 9 8.06 -5.31 -5.81
CA GLY A 9 9.50 -5.22 -5.70
C GLY A 9 10.12 -4.13 -6.58
N LEU A 10 9.39 -3.05 -6.85
CA LEU A 10 9.79 -1.94 -7.71
C LEU A 10 9.77 -0.61 -6.96
N ILE A 11 10.53 0.35 -7.48
CA ILE A 11 10.44 1.77 -7.11
C ILE A 11 9.41 2.45 -8.03
N PRO A 12 8.66 3.47 -7.57
CA PRO A 12 7.85 4.31 -8.46
C PRO A 12 8.70 4.94 -9.56
N GLY A 13 8.40 4.61 -10.83
CA GLY A 13 9.28 4.91 -11.97
C GLY A 13 9.00 6.21 -12.72
N PHE A 14 7.90 6.91 -12.42
CA PHE A 14 7.48 8.13 -13.13
C PHE A 14 7.63 9.41 -12.30
N GLY A 15 8.67 9.49 -11.48
CA GLY A 15 8.94 10.64 -10.61
C GLY A 15 8.05 10.66 -9.37
N GLY A 16 7.51 9.52 -8.97
CA GLY A 16 6.68 9.40 -7.78
C GLY A 16 7.45 9.71 -6.50
N THR A 17 8.68 9.20 -6.40
CA THR A 17 9.56 9.44 -5.26
C THR A 17 10.04 10.89 -5.17
N TYR A 18 10.08 11.61 -6.30
CA TYR A 18 10.43 13.03 -6.36
C TYR A 18 9.25 13.96 -6.03
N ARG A 19 8.06 13.67 -6.61
CA ARG A 19 6.91 14.57 -6.52
C ARG A 19 6.12 14.40 -5.22
N MET A 20 5.95 13.16 -4.75
CA MET A 20 5.11 12.91 -3.58
C MET A 20 5.64 13.59 -2.31
N PRO A 21 6.95 13.54 -1.97
CA PRO A 21 7.48 14.27 -0.80
C PRO A 21 7.27 15.79 -0.89
N LYS A 22 7.37 16.36 -2.07
CA LYS A 22 7.14 17.79 -2.30
C LYS A 22 5.67 18.18 -2.14
N ARG A 23 4.77 17.24 -2.32
CA ARG A 23 3.33 17.48 -2.25
C ARG A 23 2.76 17.29 -0.85
N ILE A 24 3.21 16.27 -0.12
CA ILE A 24 2.62 15.86 1.17
C ILE A 24 3.65 15.75 2.30
N GLY A 25 4.86 16.24 2.09
CA GLY A 25 5.97 16.12 3.03
C GLY A 25 6.63 14.74 3.05
N LEU A 26 7.90 14.70 3.47
CA LEU A 26 8.73 13.50 3.43
C LEU A 26 8.16 12.34 4.28
N PRO A 27 7.72 12.55 5.55
CA PRO A 27 7.23 11.43 6.38
C PRO A 27 6.00 10.74 5.78
N SER A 28 5.01 11.53 5.32
CA SER A 28 3.78 10.99 4.72
C SER A 28 4.06 10.30 3.38
N ALA A 29 4.99 10.84 2.59
CA ALA A 29 5.39 10.24 1.33
C ALA A 29 6.09 8.90 1.54
N LEU A 30 7.03 8.82 2.49
CA LEU A 30 7.71 7.56 2.83
C LEU A 30 6.72 6.49 3.31
N ASP A 31 5.75 6.87 4.17
CA ASP A 31 4.72 5.92 4.61
C ASP A 31 3.93 5.34 3.43
N LEU A 32 3.52 6.17 2.46
CA LEU A 32 2.78 5.69 1.29
C LEU A 32 3.65 4.88 0.31
N ILE A 33 4.87 5.35 0.03
CA ILE A 33 5.76 4.73 -0.96
C ILE A 33 6.32 3.40 -0.46
N LEU A 34 6.79 3.35 0.80
CA LEU A 34 7.43 2.15 1.35
C LEU A 34 6.44 1.03 1.68
N THR A 35 5.17 1.37 1.91
CA THR A 35 4.12 0.38 2.20
C THR A 35 3.27 0.03 0.98
N GLY A 36 3.31 0.86 -0.05
CA GLY A 36 2.45 0.73 -1.23
C GLY A 36 0.96 0.81 -0.90
N LYS A 37 0.59 1.44 0.22
CA LYS A 37 -0.81 1.52 0.62
C LYS A 37 -1.57 2.53 -0.22
N MET A 38 -2.84 2.21 -0.47
CA MET A 38 -3.77 3.09 -1.15
C MET A 38 -4.57 3.91 -0.16
N VAL A 39 -4.80 5.18 -0.47
CA VAL A 39 -5.66 6.07 0.32
C VAL A 39 -6.91 6.46 -0.47
N LYS A 40 -8.06 6.49 0.21
CA LYS A 40 -9.33 6.94 -0.39
C LYS A 40 -9.30 8.45 -0.64
N GLY A 41 -10.17 8.95 -1.54
CA GLY A 41 -10.21 10.36 -1.96
C GLY A 41 -10.20 11.35 -0.80
N TYR A 42 -11.09 11.18 0.18
CA TYR A 42 -11.13 12.05 1.37
C TYR A 42 -9.77 12.12 2.11
N LYS A 43 -9.12 10.98 2.32
CA LYS A 43 -7.80 10.94 2.97
C LYS A 43 -6.71 11.54 2.09
N ALA A 44 -6.79 11.36 0.77
CA ALA A 44 -5.86 11.98 -0.17
C ALA A 44 -5.97 13.52 -0.12
N LYS A 45 -7.20 14.07 -0.06
CA LYS A 45 -7.43 15.51 0.14
C LYS A 45 -6.87 15.99 1.48
N LYS A 46 -7.14 15.28 2.58
CA LYS A 46 -6.62 15.63 3.92
C LYS A 46 -5.11 15.63 3.99
N LEU A 47 -4.44 14.73 3.26
CA LEU A 47 -2.98 14.67 3.16
C LEU A 47 -2.39 15.73 2.21
N GLY A 48 -3.21 16.45 1.44
CA GLY A 48 -2.75 17.35 0.40
C GLY A 48 -2.33 16.67 -0.91
N LEU A 49 -2.53 15.35 -1.03
CA LEU A 49 -2.21 14.60 -2.25
C LEU A 49 -3.16 14.94 -3.40
N ALA A 50 -4.43 15.20 -3.07
CA ALA A 50 -5.42 15.73 -4.00
C ALA A 50 -5.93 17.09 -3.52
N ASP A 51 -6.13 18.02 -4.43
CA ASP A 51 -6.63 19.37 -4.09
C ASP A 51 -8.12 19.32 -3.76
N GLU A 52 -8.89 18.48 -4.49
CA GLU A 52 -10.32 18.30 -4.28
C GLU A 52 -10.73 16.85 -4.60
N THR A 53 -11.84 16.42 -4.05
CA THR A 53 -12.41 15.09 -4.32
C THR A 53 -13.92 15.19 -4.44
N TYR A 54 -14.47 14.52 -5.44
CA TYR A 54 -15.89 14.48 -5.74
C TYR A 54 -16.34 13.04 -5.96
N PRO A 55 -17.62 12.72 -5.74
CA PRO A 55 -18.22 11.48 -6.24
C PRO A 55 -17.98 11.32 -7.74
N LYS A 56 -17.83 10.08 -8.21
CA LYS A 56 -17.50 9.77 -9.60
C LYS A 56 -18.47 10.42 -10.59
N GLU A 57 -19.76 10.44 -10.24
CA GLU A 57 -20.85 10.96 -11.05
C GLU A 57 -20.76 12.48 -11.23
N ASN A 58 -20.18 13.18 -10.28
CA ASN A 58 -20.07 14.63 -10.26
C ASN A 58 -18.69 15.15 -10.70
N LEU A 59 -17.70 14.28 -10.88
CA LEU A 59 -16.32 14.67 -11.14
C LEU A 59 -16.18 15.56 -12.38
N LEU A 60 -16.75 15.14 -13.51
CA LEU A 60 -16.69 15.90 -14.76
C LEU A 60 -17.47 17.22 -14.70
N LYS A 61 -18.59 17.25 -14.00
CA LYS A 61 -19.41 18.47 -13.82
C LYS A 61 -18.68 19.50 -12.96
N MET A 62 -17.93 19.06 -11.96
CA MET A 62 -17.25 19.93 -10.99
C MET A 62 -15.85 20.35 -11.46
N ALA A 63 -15.22 19.60 -12.36
CA ALA A 63 -13.87 19.89 -12.84
C ALA A 63 -13.68 21.31 -13.40
N PRO A 64 -14.58 21.86 -14.24
CA PRO A 64 -14.43 23.23 -14.76
C PRO A 64 -14.40 24.28 -13.65
N SER A 65 -15.22 24.14 -12.60
CA SER A 65 -15.24 25.09 -11.49
C SER A 65 -13.95 25.08 -10.67
N PHE A 66 -13.16 24.01 -10.76
CA PHE A 66 -11.87 23.93 -10.08
C PHE A 66 -10.82 24.83 -10.74
N PHE A 67 -10.83 24.95 -12.05
CA PHE A 67 -9.86 25.79 -12.78
C PHE A 67 -10.08 27.29 -12.56
N THR A 68 -11.29 27.69 -12.18
CA THR A 68 -11.62 29.09 -11.89
C THR A 68 -11.34 29.49 -10.43
N LYS A 69 -11.13 28.51 -9.54
CA LYS A 69 -10.81 28.77 -8.14
C LYS A 69 -9.36 29.21 -7.99
N SER A 70 -9.14 30.34 -7.33
CA SER A 70 -7.82 30.77 -6.88
C SER A 70 -7.19 29.69 -5.99
N LYS A 71 -5.91 29.37 -6.21
CA LYS A 71 -5.18 28.46 -5.32
C LYS A 71 -5.25 28.99 -3.90
N LYS A 72 -5.73 28.17 -2.97
CA LYS A 72 -5.64 28.47 -1.54
C LYS A 72 -4.18 28.66 -1.18
N LYS A 73 -3.84 29.81 -0.59
CA LYS A 73 -2.52 30.00 0.03
C LYS A 73 -2.36 28.95 1.13
N GLU A 74 -1.20 28.32 1.17
CA GLU A 74 -0.85 27.38 2.26
C GLU A 74 -0.97 28.11 3.60
N SER A 75 -1.52 27.41 4.59
CA SER A 75 -1.58 27.91 5.96
C SER A 75 -0.16 28.15 6.51
N LEU A 76 0.02 29.19 7.32
CA LEU A 76 1.29 29.44 8.04
C LEU A 76 1.75 28.20 8.85
N LYS A 77 0.80 27.41 9.38
CA LYS A 77 1.08 26.15 10.07
C LYS A 77 1.68 25.08 9.15
N ASP A 78 1.19 25.00 7.93
CA ASP A 78 1.68 24.05 6.92
C ASP A 78 3.07 24.48 6.45
N GLN A 79 3.29 25.80 6.24
CA GLN A 79 4.60 26.35 5.88
C GLN A 79 5.64 26.13 6.97
N LEU A 80 5.30 26.35 8.25
CA LEU A 80 6.19 26.09 9.39
C LEU A 80 6.49 24.60 9.56
N GLY A 81 5.49 23.74 9.37
CA GLY A 81 5.67 22.27 9.38
C GLY A 81 6.59 21.79 8.27
N HIS A 82 6.44 22.34 7.06
CA HIS A 82 7.34 22.09 5.94
C HIS A 82 8.75 22.58 6.20
N PHE A 83 8.92 23.78 6.77
CA PHE A 83 10.22 24.35 7.10
C PHE A 83 10.98 23.55 8.16
N ALA A 84 10.30 23.10 9.22
CA ALA A 84 10.90 22.28 10.28
C ALA A 84 11.31 20.87 9.77
N ALA A 85 10.53 20.30 8.85
CA ALA A 85 10.82 18.99 8.24
C ALA A 85 11.81 19.09 7.06
N ASP A 86 12.05 20.31 6.53
CA ASP A 86 12.90 20.52 5.34
C ASP A 86 14.38 20.74 5.68
N ASN A 87 14.70 20.78 6.95
CA ASN A 87 16.07 20.87 7.47
C ASN A 87 16.82 19.56 7.14
N PHE A 88 18.06 19.66 6.66
CA PHE A 88 18.90 18.52 6.26
C PHE A 88 19.09 17.48 7.38
N LEU A 89 19.32 17.93 8.61
CA LEU A 89 19.46 17.03 9.77
C LEU A 89 18.16 16.27 10.07
N SER A 90 17.01 16.94 10.02
CA SER A 90 15.70 16.32 10.23
C SER A 90 15.42 15.26 9.17
N LYS A 91 15.74 15.53 7.90
CA LYS A 91 15.61 14.56 6.81
C LYS A 91 16.48 13.32 7.05
N LYS A 92 17.72 13.49 7.48
CA LYS A 92 18.63 12.38 7.76
C LYS A 92 18.08 11.46 8.86
N ILE A 93 17.54 12.03 9.94
CA ILE A 93 16.89 11.28 11.02
C ILE A 93 15.64 10.53 10.50
N ILE A 94 14.84 11.18 9.66
CA ILE A 94 13.65 10.55 9.06
C ILE A 94 14.04 9.35 8.20
N PHE A 95 15.06 9.47 7.35
CA PHE A 95 15.55 8.36 6.53
C PHE A 95 16.13 7.23 7.38
N GLN A 96 16.90 7.55 8.42
CA GLN A 96 17.43 6.55 9.33
C GLN A 96 16.30 5.73 9.99
N LYS A 97 15.32 6.42 10.60
CA LYS A 97 14.16 5.75 11.23
C LYS A 97 13.34 4.93 10.23
N ALA A 98 13.16 5.44 9.02
CA ALA A 98 12.47 4.71 7.97
C ALA A 98 13.22 3.42 7.59
N ARG A 99 14.55 3.48 7.49
CA ARG A 99 15.43 2.34 7.19
C ARG A 99 15.36 1.29 8.30
N GLU A 100 15.47 1.70 9.55
CA GLU A 100 15.33 0.83 10.72
C GLU A 100 13.96 0.11 10.72
N ASN A 101 12.88 0.84 10.45
CA ASN A 101 11.53 0.28 10.35
C ASN A 101 11.38 -0.72 9.18
N VAL A 102 11.95 -0.42 8.02
CA VAL A 102 11.98 -1.33 6.88
C VAL A 102 12.76 -2.61 7.25
N LEU A 103 13.95 -2.48 7.80
CA LEU A 103 14.78 -3.63 8.18
C LEU A 103 14.12 -4.48 9.27
N SER A 104 13.48 -3.87 10.26
CA SER A 104 12.78 -4.60 11.32
C SER A 104 11.64 -5.47 10.77
N LYS A 105 10.93 -4.97 9.75
CA LYS A 105 9.78 -5.66 9.15
C LYS A 105 10.17 -6.67 8.07
N THR A 106 11.18 -6.33 7.27
CA THR A 106 11.56 -7.14 6.09
C THR A 106 12.76 -8.03 6.35
N LYS A 107 13.47 -7.83 7.46
CA LYS A 107 14.74 -8.51 7.78
C LYS A 107 15.80 -8.40 6.68
N GLY A 108 15.70 -7.36 5.85
CA GLY A 108 16.58 -7.14 4.70
C GLY A 108 16.24 -7.96 3.45
N PHE A 109 15.26 -8.87 3.51
CA PHE A 109 14.90 -9.70 2.35
C PHE A 109 14.16 -8.93 1.25
N TYR A 110 13.63 -7.73 1.53
CA TYR A 110 12.91 -6.92 0.55
C TYR A 110 13.80 -5.76 0.08
N GLN A 111 14.30 -5.85 -1.16
CA GLN A 111 15.28 -4.89 -1.70
C GLN A 111 14.65 -3.54 -2.09
N ALA A 112 13.46 -3.56 -2.67
CA ALA A 112 12.84 -2.35 -3.21
C ALA A 112 12.66 -1.22 -2.19
N PRO A 113 12.16 -1.44 -0.95
CA PRO A 113 12.06 -0.37 0.04
C PRO A 113 13.41 0.26 0.40
N LEU A 114 14.48 -0.54 0.48
CA LEU A 114 15.82 -0.05 0.78
C LEU A 114 16.36 0.78 -0.39
N LYS A 115 16.20 0.30 -1.63
CA LYS A 115 16.58 1.03 -2.84
C LYS A 115 15.81 2.36 -2.99
N ILE A 116 14.52 2.36 -2.62
CA ILE A 116 13.72 3.60 -2.56
C ILE A 116 14.35 4.61 -1.61
N LEU A 117 14.70 4.19 -0.40
CA LEU A 117 15.36 5.06 0.58
C LEU A 117 16.68 5.59 0.06
N ASP A 118 17.52 4.74 -0.55
CA ASP A 118 18.82 5.13 -1.12
C ASP A 118 18.66 6.21 -2.20
N VAL A 119 17.73 6.01 -3.15
CA VAL A 119 17.46 6.97 -4.23
C VAL A 119 16.93 8.29 -3.69
N MET A 120 15.99 8.22 -2.74
CA MET A 120 15.39 9.42 -2.15
C MET A 120 16.40 10.21 -1.30
N GLU A 121 17.19 9.53 -0.49
CA GLU A 121 18.20 10.16 0.38
C GLU A 121 19.34 10.77 -0.46
N ALA A 122 19.93 10.02 -1.38
CA ALA A 122 20.97 10.50 -2.28
C ALA A 122 20.47 11.60 -3.24
N GLY A 123 19.18 11.62 -3.51
CA GLY A 123 18.53 12.57 -4.40
C GLY A 123 18.25 13.94 -3.77
N MET A 124 18.36 14.10 -2.45
CA MET A 124 17.99 15.35 -1.75
C MET A 124 18.74 16.59 -2.27
N MET A 125 19.99 16.43 -2.70
CA MET A 125 20.85 17.51 -3.19
C MET A 125 20.99 17.52 -4.72
N LYS A 126 20.30 16.63 -5.42
CA LYS A 126 20.39 16.51 -6.89
C LYS A 126 19.44 17.46 -7.59
N SER A 127 19.82 17.88 -8.82
CA SER A 127 18.89 18.51 -9.75
C SER A 127 17.74 17.53 -10.07
N ARG A 128 16.58 18.08 -10.50
CA ARG A 128 15.42 17.26 -10.90
C ARG A 128 15.80 16.18 -11.92
N ASN A 129 16.54 16.55 -12.96
CA ASN A 129 16.88 15.63 -14.04
C ASN A 129 17.79 14.52 -13.55
N SER A 130 18.81 14.85 -12.74
CA SER A 130 19.71 13.87 -12.14
C SER A 130 18.99 12.94 -11.17
N TYR A 131 18.01 13.47 -10.41
CA TYR A 131 17.17 12.65 -9.53
C TYR A 131 16.34 11.65 -10.34
N LEU A 132 15.60 12.12 -11.34
CA LEU A 132 14.74 11.27 -12.16
C LEU A 132 15.54 10.21 -12.95
N SER A 133 16.75 10.54 -13.38
CA SER A 133 17.67 9.56 -13.98
C SER A 133 18.05 8.47 -12.98
N SER A 134 18.38 8.84 -11.73
CA SER A 134 18.68 7.85 -10.68
C SER A 134 17.45 6.98 -10.32
N GLU A 135 16.26 7.56 -10.30
CA GLU A 135 15.00 6.82 -10.09
C GLU A 135 14.75 5.81 -11.22
N SER A 136 14.92 6.26 -12.46
CA SER A 136 14.76 5.40 -13.66
C SER A 136 15.77 4.25 -13.69
N GLN A 137 17.04 4.53 -13.37
CA GLN A 137 18.06 3.49 -13.27
C GLN A 137 17.71 2.45 -12.19
N ALA A 138 17.34 2.90 -10.99
CA ALA A 138 16.94 2.02 -9.89
C ALA A 138 15.70 1.18 -10.25
N PHE A 139 14.75 1.75 -10.99
CA PHE A 139 13.60 1.01 -11.52
C PHE A 139 14.05 -0.10 -12.46
N GLY A 140 14.95 0.17 -13.40
CA GLY A 140 15.48 -0.82 -14.33
C GLY A 140 16.20 -1.97 -13.60
N GLU A 141 17.08 -1.63 -12.64
CA GLU A 141 17.80 -2.61 -11.82
C GLU A 141 16.85 -3.55 -11.06
N LEU A 142 15.85 -2.99 -10.39
CA LEU A 142 14.85 -3.78 -9.65
C LEU A 142 13.95 -4.60 -10.59
N CYS A 143 13.60 -4.05 -11.75
CA CYS A 143 12.70 -4.70 -12.71
C CYS A 143 13.25 -6.01 -13.28
N VAL A 144 14.56 -6.08 -13.50
CA VAL A 144 15.23 -7.31 -13.98
C VAL A 144 15.62 -8.25 -12.84
N GLY A 145 15.52 -7.80 -11.58
CA GLY A 145 15.85 -8.59 -10.40
C GLY A 145 14.86 -9.75 -10.16
N GLU A 146 15.36 -10.86 -9.62
CA GLU A 146 14.58 -12.07 -9.33
C GLU A 146 13.37 -11.79 -8.42
N GLN A 147 13.54 -10.94 -7.41
CA GLN A 147 12.47 -10.62 -6.49
C GLN A 147 11.27 -9.98 -7.21
N SER A 148 11.51 -8.97 -8.06
CA SER A 148 10.43 -8.33 -8.81
C SER A 148 9.81 -9.27 -9.84
N LYS A 149 10.61 -10.11 -10.53
CA LYS A 149 10.07 -11.12 -11.44
C LYS A 149 9.09 -12.04 -10.72
N ASN A 150 9.48 -12.58 -9.58
CA ASN A 150 8.66 -13.51 -8.80
C ASN A 150 7.39 -12.84 -8.25
N LEU A 151 7.49 -11.62 -7.73
CA LEU A 151 6.32 -10.86 -7.23
C LEU A 151 5.33 -10.53 -8.34
N ARG A 152 5.81 -10.16 -9.53
CA ARG A 152 4.95 -9.93 -10.70
C ARG A 152 4.32 -11.22 -11.19
N HIS A 153 5.05 -12.32 -11.17
CA HIS A 153 4.49 -13.63 -11.52
C HIS A 153 3.35 -14.00 -10.58
N ILE A 154 3.56 -13.89 -9.27
CA ILE A 154 2.50 -14.11 -8.27
C ILE A 154 1.31 -13.18 -8.51
N PHE A 155 1.56 -11.91 -8.81
CA PHE A 155 0.49 -10.96 -9.12
C PHE A 155 -0.36 -11.42 -10.30
N PHE A 156 0.25 -11.82 -11.41
CA PHE A 156 -0.49 -12.30 -12.57
C PHE A 156 -1.21 -13.61 -12.30
N MET A 157 -0.61 -14.55 -11.57
CA MET A 157 -1.26 -15.79 -11.15
C MET A 157 -2.54 -15.52 -10.34
N VAL A 158 -2.47 -14.55 -9.40
CA VAL A 158 -3.63 -14.14 -8.60
C VAL A 158 -4.72 -13.51 -9.48
N GLU A 159 -4.34 -12.66 -10.45
CA GLU A 159 -5.31 -12.05 -11.37
C GLU A 159 -5.95 -13.08 -12.32
N GLU A 160 -5.21 -14.09 -12.76
CA GLU A 160 -5.75 -15.21 -13.52
C GLU A 160 -6.70 -16.06 -12.67
N ALA A 161 -6.29 -16.42 -11.46
CA ALA A 161 -7.11 -17.20 -10.55
C ALA A 161 -8.46 -16.54 -10.24
N LYS A 162 -8.49 -15.20 -10.13
CA LYS A 162 -9.74 -14.44 -9.96
C LYS A 162 -10.70 -14.55 -11.16
N LYS A 163 -10.16 -14.77 -12.35
CA LYS A 163 -10.95 -14.90 -13.59
C LYS A 163 -11.40 -16.35 -13.84
N TYR A 164 -10.83 -17.30 -13.10
CA TYR A 164 -11.16 -18.70 -13.28
C TYR A 164 -12.54 -19.01 -12.71
N PRO A 165 -13.51 -19.40 -13.57
CA PRO A 165 -14.89 -19.61 -13.12
C PRO A 165 -15.08 -20.89 -12.29
N GLY A 166 -14.02 -21.68 -12.10
CA GLY A 166 -14.09 -23.01 -11.49
C GLY A 166 -14.59 -24.08 -12.47
N PRO A 167 -14.48 -25.37 -12.11
CA PRO A 167 -14.91 -26.49 -12.98
C PRO A 167 -16.42 -26.57 -13.14
N ALA A 168 -17.22 -25.80 -12.39
CA ALA A 168 -18.69 -25.90 -12.36
C ALA A 168 -19.40 -24.61 -12.78
N ALA A 169 -18.90 -23.91 -13.80
CA ALA A 169 -19.56 -22.71 -14.34
C ALA A 169 -20.95 -22.96 -14.97
N SER A 170 -21.42 -24.21 -15.03
CA SER A 170 -22.72 -24.61 -15.58
C SER A 170 -23.76 -25.06 -14.55
N GLY A 171 -23.43 -24.96 -13.24
CA GLY A 171 -24.35 -25.39 -12.19
C GLY A 171 -24.86 -24.20 -11.33
N GLU A 172 -26.08 -24.35 -10.79
CA GLU A 172 -26.57 -23.44 -9.75
C GLU A 172 -25.58 -23.40 -8.59
N SER A 173 -25.31 -22.21 -8.05
CA SER A 173 -24.44 -22.02 -6.87
C SER A 173 -25.07 -22.76 -5.68
N ILE A 174 -24.42 -23.84 -5.24
CA ILE A 174 -24.85 -24.58 -4.04
C ILE A 174 -24.59 -23.69 -2.83
N LYS A 175 -25.66 -23.24 -2.17
CA LYS A 175 -25.56 -22.55 -0.89
C LYS A 175 -25.26 -23.56 0.22
N LEU A 176 -24.02 -23.60 0.67
CA LEU A 176 -23.63 -24.40 1.82
C LEU A 176 -24.24 -23.79 3.10
N LYS A 177 -25.05 -24.58 3.81
CA LYS A 177 -25.71 -24.16 5.05
C LYS A 177 -24.95 -24.60 6.32
N ARG A 178 -24.11 -25.60 6.21
CA ARG A 178 -23.35 -26.19 7.31
C ARG A 178 -21.93 -26.48 6.87
N GLY A 179 -20.99 -26.37 7.77
CA GLY A 179 -19.60 -26.72 7.56
C GLY A 179 -18.99 -27.31 8.83
N ALA A 180 -17.97 -28.12 8.69
CA ALA A 180 -17.26 -28.71 9.82
C ALA A 180 -15.81 -28.19 9.85
N VAL A 181 -15.32 -27.87 11.06
CA VAL A 181 -13.93 -27.49 11.34
C VAL A 181 -13.32 -28.55 12.24
N LEU A 182 -12.28 -29.19 11.78
CA LEU A 182 -11.50 -30.14 12.54
C LEU A 182 -10.27 -29.42 13.13
N GLY A 183 -10.24 -29.32 14.46
CA GLY A 183 -9.26 -28.56 15.23
C GLY A 183 -9.82 -27.22 15.70
N ALA A 184 -9.88 -27.02 17.01
CA ALA A 184 -10.40 -25.82 17.68
C ALA A 184 -9.30 -24.84 18.13
N GLY A 185 -8.08 -24.95 17.56
CA GLY A 185 -6.99 -24.01 17.83
C GLY A 185 -7.27 -22.61 17.25
N THR A 186 -6.30 -21.72 17.35
CA THR A 186 -6.39 -20.30 16.95
C THR A 186 -6.97 -20.09 15.53
N MET A 187 -6.62 -20.97 14.59
CA MET A 187 -7.17 -20.90 13.23
C MET A 187 -8.59 -21.47 13.13
N GLY A 188 -8.85 -22.60 13.84
CA GLY A 188 -10.13 -23.28 13.77
C GLY A 188 -11.28 -22.44 14.30
N GLY A 189 -11.09 -21.78 15.44
CA GLY A 189 -12.06 -20.82 16.00
C GLY A 189 -12.35 -19.66 15.03
N GLY A 190 -11.30 -19.07 14.43
CA GLY A 190 -11.46 -18.02 13.42
C GLY A 190 -12.21 -18.47 12.18
N ILE A 191 -11.98 -19.70 11.69
CA ILE A 191 -12.71 -20.27 10.55
C ILE A 191 -14.18 -20.50 10.92
N ALA A 192 -14.47 -21.07 12.09
CA ALA A 192 -15.83 -21.29 12.55
C ALA A 192 -16.58 -19.96 12.69
N TRP A 193 -15.94 -18.93 13.23
CA TRP A 193 -16.49 -17.58 13.30
C TRP A 193 -16.84 -17.03 11.92
N LEU A 194 -15.91 -17.14 10.95
CA LEU A 194 -16.17 -16.71 9.58
C LEU A 194 -17.33 -17.46 8.93
N MET A 195 -17.49 -18.76 9.19
CA MET A 195 -18.65 -19.52 8.73
C MET A 195 -19.94 -18.96 9.30
N ALA A 196 -19.99 -18.72 10.62
CA ALA A 196 -21.15 -18.14 11.28
C ALA A 196 -21.49 -16.74 10.76
N ASP A 197 -20.50 -15.88 10.57
CA ASP A 197 -20.66 -14.53 10.02
C ASP A 197 -21.24 -14.55 8.59
N ASN A 198 -20.97 -15.62 7.84
CA ASN A 198 -21.53 -15.85 6.50
C ASN A 198 -22.81 -16.70 6.50
N ASN A 199 -23.53 -16.78 7.61
CA ASN A 199 -24.78 -17.54 7.78
C ASN A 199 -24.64 -19.04 7.49
N MET A 200 -23.46 -19.62 7.72
CA MET A 200 -23.20 -21.04 7.64
C MET A 200 -23.05 -21.60 9.06
N ALA A 201 -23.85 -22.61 9.46
CA ALA A 201 -23.76 -23.19 10.78
C ALA A 201 -22.44 -24.01 10.91
N PRO A 202 -21.48 -23.60 11.74
CA PRO A 202 -20.23 -24.34 11.93
C PRO A 202 -20.46 -25.48 12.92
N LEU A 203 -19.85 -26.64 12.62
CA LEU A 203 -19.66 -27.73 13.56
C LEU A 203 -18.15 -27.82 13.83
N MET A 204 -17.73 -27.67 15.09
CA MET A 204 -16.32 -27.74 15.47
C MET A 204 -16.05 -29.03 16.24
N LYS A 205 -14.95 -29.71 15.91
CA LYS A 205 -14.48 -30.91 16.60
C LYS A 205 -12.99 -30.79 16.90
N ASP A 206 -12.60 -31.12 18.12
CA ASP A 206 -11.20 -31.23 18.55
C ASP A 206 -10.95 -32.50 19.31
N LEU A 207 -9.69 -32.91 19.39
CA LEU A 207 -9.25 -34.04 20.23
C LEU A 207 -9.24 -33.66 21.72
N ASN A 208 -9.00 -32.38 22.01
CA ASN A 208 -9.00 -31.82 23.34
C ASN A 208 -10.30 -31.02 23.59
N PRO A 209 -11.15 -31.46 24.54
CA PRO A 209 -12.38 -30.75 24.92
C PRO A 209 -12.12 -29.29 25.36
N ASP A 210 -11.01 -29.04 26.08
CA ASP A 210 -10.65 -27.70 26.54
C ASP A 210 -10.34 -26.74 25.33
N GLY A 211 -9.82 -27.29 24.23
CA GLY A 211 -9.61 -26.56 22.98
C GLY A 211 -10.92 -26.03 22.37
N LEU A 212 -12.02 -26.77 22.53
CA LEU A 212 -13.34 -26.33 22.06
C LEU A 212 -13.85 -25.11 22.81
N VAL A 213 -13.60 -25.03 24.11
CA VAL A 213 -13.99 -23.89 24.95
C VAL A 213 -13.19 -22.63 24.60
N LEU A 214 -11.92 -22.79 24.21
CA LEU A 214 -11.05 -21.68 23.80
C LEU A 214 -11.30 -21.22 22.36
N GLY A 215 -11.86 -22.08 21.52
CA GLY A 215 -12.14 -21.80 20.11
C GLY A 215 -13.52 -21.17 19.85
N LEU A 216 -14.37 -21.07 20.87
CA LEU A 216 -15.67 -20.42 20.85
C LEU A 216 -15.55 -18.96 21.29
#